data_1b511f4d5267cb7eae07c4e2732ec538
#
_entry.id   1b511f4d5267cb7eae07c4e2732ec538
#
_cell.length_a   1.000
_cell.length_b   1.000
_cell.length_c   1.000
_cell.angle_alpha   90.00
_cell.angle_beta   90.00
_cell.angle_gamma   90.00
#
_symmetry.space_group_name_H-M   'P 1'
#
loop_
_entity.id
_entity.type
_entity.pdbx_description
1 polymer ?
#
loop_
_entity_poly.entity_id
_entity_poly.type
_entity_poly.pdbx_seq_one_letter_code
_entity_poly.pdbx_strand_id
1 'polypeptide(L)'
;MRPAFSSTRMAAAFALLLLVLLALPVVVGKNLLPPRAQAYAVQGWGNGPYPWIRNQIFEETNAIDIAFIGSSHLFNAIYTPYVQAQLSARLGRPAVVRTICWGGAGYDGLYLITQDLLAHRPVRLLVFYDENTGVRNSQIPTLFRFGDNAAVLPGLAPSEQSLLYAAALIGMPRNLLSLLRPNLPAPLVTAQTNYWTRISHSPNPATQLGCLSVRKGFALDPMTTDVPFAPFTPETSARPADAVVFAADTKTNFEFSTTPIPAWQVHFARQFAALLPAHGVRPVMLYLPVLAEARAPVIAERAFWPDILDGATLLGIPPVKLFGGLTDAELHQLYADPVHFNANGQSYFTRLITPALIGLYQAQGNLNN
;
A
#
# COMPACT_ATOMS: atom_id res chain seq x y z
N MET A 1 -46.15 38.16 -4.37
CA MET A 1 -45.20 37.09 -4.14
C MET A 1 -43.79 37.56 -4.53
N ARG A 2 -42.81 37.39 -3.63
CA ARG A 2 -41.42 37.70 -4.05
C ARG A 2 -40.91 36.56 -4.95
N PRO A 3 -40.22 36.84 -6.06
CA PRO A 3 -39.67 35.80 -6.91
C PRO A 3 -38.66 34.95 -6.12
N ALA A 4 -38.65 33.62 -6.35
CA ALA A 4 -37.76 32.69 -5.67
C ALA A 4 -36.27 32.96 -5.96
N PHE A 5 -35.97 33.63 -7.07
CA PHE A 5 -34.62 33.99 -7.46
C PHE A 5 -34.52 35.51 -7.73
N SER A 6 -33.43 36.11 -7.33
CA SER A 6 -33.16 37.55 -7.48
C SER A 6 -32.79 37.94 -8.93
N SER A 7 -32.46 36.97 -9.78
CA SER A 7 -32.16 37.22 -11.21
C SER A 7 -32.34 35.93 -12.03
N THR A 8 -32.53 36.12 -13.34
CA THR A 8 -32.60 35.02 -14.31
C THR A 8 -31.32 34.19 -14.34
N ARG A 9 -30.17 34.83 -14.08
CA ARG A 9 -28.87 34.11 -14.00
C ARG A 9 -28.83 33.14 -12.80
N MET A 10 -29.35 33.55 -11.63
CA MET A 10 -29.45 32.70 -10.48
C MET A 10 -30.42 31.52 -10.70
N ALA A 11 -31.56 31.80 -11.35
CA ALA A 11 -32.51 30.75 -11.72
C ALA A 11 -31.90 29.76 -12.71
N ALA A 12 -31.15 30.22 -13.70
CA ALA A 12 -30.43 29.36 -14.64
C ALA A 12 -29.32 28.54 -13.98
N ALA A 13 -28.54 29.16 -13.09
CA ALA A 13 -27.51 28.47 -12.33
C ALA A 13 -28.10 27.38 -11.42
N PHE A 14 -29.23 27.66 -10.77
CA PHE A 14 -29.93 26.67 -9.95
C PHE A 14 -30.48 25.51 -10.81
N ALA A 15 -31.10 25.83 -11.95
CA ALA A 15 -31.60 24.82 -12.89
C ALA A 15 -30.48 23.91 -13.41
N LEU A 16 -29.32 24.50 -13.75
CA LEU A 16 -28.13 23.75 -14.15
C LEU A 16 -27.62 22.86 -13.03
N LEU A 17 -27.51 23.36 -11.79
CA LEU A 17 -27.14 22.58 -10.63
C LEU A 17 -28.10 21.42 -10.41
N LEU A 18 -29.41 21.66 -10.52
CA LEU A 18 -30.42 20.63 -10.37
C LEU A 18 -30.29 19.56 -11.47
N LEU A 19 -30.06 19.94 -12.71
CA LEU A 19 -29.82 19.00 -13.81
C LEU A 19 -28.58 18.16 -13.57
N VAL A 20 -27.49 18.76 -13.08
CA VAL A 20 -26.26 18.05 -12.72
C VAL A 20 -26.54 17.04 -11.59
N LEU A 21 -27.26 17.44 -10.56
CA LEU A 21 -27.63 16.55 -9.45
C LEU A 21 -28.55 15.41 -9.88
N LEU A 22 -29.50 15.66 -10.79
CA LEU A 22 -30.38 14.61 -11.34
C LEU A 22 -29.65 13.67 -12.32
N ALA A 23 -28.66 14.17 -13.06
CA ALA A 23 -27.84 13.34 -13.94
C ALA A 23 -26.82 12.48 -13.15
N LEU A 24 -26.42 12.89 -11.96
CA LEU A 24 -25.39 12.24 -11.15
C LEU A 24 -25.66 10.75 -10.91
N PRO A 25 -26.86 10.31 -10.48
CA PRO A 25 -27.16 8.88 -10.30
C PRO A 25 -27.02 8.08 -11.59
N VAL A 26 -27.35 8.67 -12.74
CA VAL A 26 -27.21 8.02 -14.05
C VAL A 26 -25.74 7.88 -14.44
N VAL A 27 -24.96 8.94 -14.28
CA VAL A 27 -23.51 8.94 -14.55
C VAL A 27 -22.80 7.89 -13.69
N VAL A 28 -23.14 7.84 -12.41
CA VAL A 28 -22.56 6.93 -11.43
C VAL A 28 -23.05 5.50 -11.67
N GLY A 29 -24.36 5.28 -11.83
CA GLY A 29 -24.95 3.96 -11.99
C GLY A 29 -24.61 3.28 -13.31
N LYS A 30 -24.33 4.06 -14.36
CA LYS A 30 -23.88 3.55 -15.68
C LYS A 30 -22.36 3.50 -15.80
N ASN A 31 -21.64 3.76 -14.72
CA ASN A 31 -20.16 3.78 -14.70
C ASN A 31 -19.55 4.70 -15.79
N LEU A 32 -20.18 5.85 -16.03
CA LEU A 32 -19.71 6.85 -17.00
C LEU A 32 -18.52 7.68 -16.49
N LEU A 33 -18.01 7.35 -15.31
CA LEU A 33 -16.77 7.93 -14.76
C LEU A 33 -15.56 7.36 -15.51
N PRO A 34 -14.44 8.10 -15.53
CA PRO A 34 -13.21 7.60 -16.10
C PRO A 34 -12.81 6.25 -15.49
N PRO A 35 -12.27 5.30 -16.29
CA PRO A 35 -11.77 4.04 -15.78
C PRO A 35 -10.79 4.22 -14.63
N ARG A 36 -10.71 3.27 -13.72
CA ARG A 36 -9.77 3.33 -12.58
C ARG A 36 -8.32 3.55 -13.01
N ALA A 37 -7.89 2.96 -14.12
CA ALA A 37 -6.57 3.20 -14.71
C ALA A 37 -6.26 4.70 -14.89
N GLN A 38 -7.24 5.51 -15.29
CA GLN A 38 -7.06 6.96 -15.39
C GLN A 38 -6.99 7.63 -14.03
N ALA A 39 -7.75 7.15 -13.04
CA ALA A 39 -7.65 7.67 -11.67
C ALA A 39 -6.24 7.51 -11.10
N TYR A 40 -5.59 6.39 -11.33
CA TYR A 40 -4.18 6.20 -10.96
C TYR A 40 -3.25 7.20 -11.66
N ALA A 41 -3.46 7.46 -12.94
CA ALA A 41 -2.62 8.39 -13.70
C ALA A 41 -2.70 9.84 -13.20
N VAL A 42 -3.81 10.20 -12.56
CA VAL A 42 -4.11 11.59 -12.13
C VAL A 42 -3.59 11.90 -10.74
N GLN A 43 -3.43 10.90 -9.92
CA GLN A 43 -2.88 11.10 -8.59
C GLN A 43 -1.47 11.68 -8.71
N GLY A 44 -1.29 12.88 -8.16
CA GLY A 44 0.04 13.48 -8.07
C GLY A 44 0.95 12.64 -7.16
N TRP A 45 2.22 12.75 -7.39
CA TRP A 45 3.29 12.08 -6.63
C TRP A 45 3.24 12.31 -5.11
N GLY A 46 2.50 13.30 -4.63
CA GLY A 46 2.35 13.59 -3.20
C GLY A 46 1.69 12.46 -2.40
N ASN A 47 0.94 11.57 -3.06
CA ASN A 47 0.24 10.45 -2.43
C ASN A 47 0.86 9.08 -2.78
N GLY A 48 2.05 9.06 -3.35
CA GLY A 48 2.76 7.83 -3.73
C GLY A 48 2.98 7.69 -5.23
N PRO A 49 3.59 6.57 -5.66
CA PRO A 49 3.99 6.33 -7.04
C PRO A 49 2.83 5.83 -7.91
N TYR A 50 1.70 6.53 -7.94
CA TYR A 50 0.51 6.09 -8.64
C TYR A 50 0.70 5.85 -10.15
N PRO A 51 1.48 6.63 -10.91
CA PRO A 51 1.81 6.28 -12.30
C PRO A 51 2.55 4.95 -12.43
N TRP A 52 3.43 4.64 -11.47
CA TRP A 52 4.09 3.34 -11.38
C TRP A 52 3.08 2.22 -11.06
N ILE A 53 2.21 2.43 -10.07
CA ILE A 53 1.15 1.48 -9.71
C ILE A 53 0.27 1.19 -10.92
N ARG A 54 -0.15 2.23 -11.65
CA ARG A 54 -0.94 2.10 -12.88
C ARG A 54 -0.23 1.22 -13.92
N ASN A 55 1.03 1.51 -14.19
CA ASN A 55 1.82 0.72 -15.14
C ASN A 55 1.88 -0.76 -14.70
N GLN A 56 2.17 -1.01 -13.41
CA GLN A 56 2.25 -2.36 -12.88
C GLN A 56 0.93 -3.13 -12.92
N ILE A 57 -0.20 -2.47 -12.80
CA ILE A 57 -1.52 -3.12 -12.79
C ILE A 57 -2.06 -3.31 -14.22
N PHE A 58 -2.01 -2.25 -15.05
CA PHE A 58 -2.79 -2.20 -16.29
C PHE A 58 -1.95 -2.34 -17.57
N GLU A 59 -0.64 -2.15 -17.52
CA GLU A 59 0.21 -2.18 -18.70
C GLU A 59 1.15 -3.39 -18.71
N GLU A 60 1.67 -3.79 -17.56
CA GLU A 60 2.49 -4.98 -17.42
C GLU A 60 1.62 -6.24 -17.38
N THR A 61 2.07 -7.30 -18.07
CA THR A 61 1.29 -8.56 -18.18
C THR A 61 1.95 -9.76 -17.52
N ASN A 62 3.25 -9.67 -17.21
CA ASN A 62 3.99 -10.77 -16.61
C ASN A 62 3.45 -11.13 -15.23
N ALA A 63 3.33 -12.42 -14.94
CA ALA A 63 2.99 -12.90 -13.60
C ALA A 63 4.00 -12.37 -12.57
N ILE A 64 3.50 -12.04 -11.38
CA ILE A 64 4.32 -11.57 -10.26
C ILE A 64 4.61 -12.73 -9.33
N ASP A 65 5.88 -12.99 -9.07
CA ASP A 65 6.30 -14.01 -8.11
C ASP A 65 6.00 -13.56 -6.66
N ILE A 66 6.41 -12.33 -6.30
CA ILE A 66 6.10 -11.73 -4.99
C ILE A 66 5.61 -10.29 -5.20
N ALA A 67 4.40 -9.99 -4.73
CA ALA A 67 3.87 -8.64 -4.66
C ALA A 67 3.88 -8.13 -3.21
N PHE A 68 4.55 -7.00 -2.98
CA PHE A 68 4.44 -6.24 -1.74
C PHE A 68 3.37 -5.17 -1.92
N ILE A 69 2.31 -5.22 -1.12
CA ILE A 69 1.16 -4.30 -1.24
C ILE A 69 0.91 -3.60 0.09
N GLY A 70 0.89 -2.28 0.09
CA GLY A 70 0.66 -1.50 1.30
C GLY A 70 0.93 -0.02 1.14
N SER A 71 1.22 0.65 2.25
CA SER A 71 1.52 2.07 2.27
C SER A 71 3.02 2.38 2.33
N SER A 72 3.34 3.64 2.60
CA SER A 72 4.72 4.14 2.70
C SER A 72 5.58 3.38 3.72
N HIS A 73 5.00 2.79 4.75
CA HIS A 73 5.73 2.01 5.74
C HIS A 73 6.38 0.78 5.10
N LEU A 74 5.59 -0.04 4.38
CA LEU A 74 6.10 -1.20 3.63
C LEU A 74 7.09 -0.78 2.54
N PHE A 75 6.79 0.32 1.85
CA PHE A 75 7.63 0.87 0.81
C PHE A 75 9.03 1.27 1.28
N ASN A 76 9.15 1.74 2.51
CA ASN A 76 10.42 2.10 3.12
C ASN A 76 11.10 0.92 3.82
N ALA A 77 10.40 -0.21 4.04
CA ALA A 77 10.94 -1.35 4.75
C ALA A 77 11.64 -2.36 3.84
N ILE A 78 11.19 -2.50 2.59
CA ILE A 78 11.68 -3.54 1.68
C ILE A 78 12.43 -2.96 0.49
N TYR A 79 13.68 -3.37 0.32
CA TYR A 79 14.46 -3.11 -0.90
C TYR A 79 14.18 -4.20 -1.94
N THR A 80 13.17 -3.96 -2.75
CA THR A 80 12.64 -4.90 -3.73
C THR A 80 13.69 -5.48 -4.70
N PRO A 81 14.66 -4.68 -5.23
CA PRO A 81 15.71 -5.21 -6.10
C PRO A 81 16.53 -6.33 -5.46
N TYR A 82 16.83 -6.23 -4.17
CA TYR A 82 17.57 -7.29 -3.47
C TYR A 82 16.73 -8.57 -3.36
N VAL A 83 15.48 -8.47 -2.95
CA VAL A 83 14.57 -9.63 -2.88
C VAL A 83 14.45 -10.31 -4.25
N GLN A 84 14.29 -9.52 -5.32
CA GLN A 84 14.22 -10.05 -6.68
C GLN A 84 15.51 -10.76 -7.10
N ALA A 85 16.67 -10.17 -6.81
CA ALA A 85 17.96 -10.78 -7.13
C ALA A 85 18.15 -12.12 -6.39
N GLN A 86 17.86 -12.17 -5.10
CA GLN A 86 17.96 -13.38 -4.28
C GLN A 86 16.99 -14.47 -4.77
N LEU A 87 15.74 -14.09 -5.04
CA LEU A 87 14.73 -15.04 -5.56
C LEU A 87 15.12 -15.54 -6.96
N SER A 88 15.59 -14.67 -7.85
CA SER A 88 16.05 -15.06 -9.19
C SER A 88 17.20 -16.07 -9.12
N ALA A 89 18.19 -15.84 -8.27
CA ALA A 89 19.29 -16.76 -8.04
C ALA A 89 18.79 -18.12 -7.53
N ARG A 90 17.82 -18.12 -6.63
CA ARG A 90 17.24 -19.35 -6.08
C ARG A 90 16.41 -20.14 -7.08
N LEU A 91 15.72 -19.45 -8.00
CA LEU A 91 14.87 -20.08 -9.03
C LEU A 91 15.62 -20.49 -10.28
N GLY A 92 16.85 -20.02 -10.49
CA GLY A 92 17.58 -20.22 -11.75
C GLY A 92 16.93 -19.52 -12.97
N ARG A 93 16.03 -18.57 -12.74
CA ARG A 93 15.35 -17.75 -13.73
C ARG A 93 15.10 -16.35 -13.21
N PRO A 94 14.89 -15.35 -14.09
CA PRO A 94 14.43 -14.04 -13.64
C PRO A 94 13.12 -14.14 -12.84
N ALA A 95 13.14 -13.64 -11.63
CA ALA A 95 11.94 -13.48 -10.79
C ALA A 95 11.32 -12.11 -11.02
N VAL A 96 10.02 -12.01 -10.84
CA VAL A 96 9.27 -10.75 -10.90
C VAL A 96 8.79 -10.41 -9.50
N VAL A 97 9.47 -9.46 -8.85
CA VAL A 97 9.10 -8.96 -7.53
C VAL A 97 8.68 -7.49 -7.67
N ARG A 98 7.54 -7.13 -7.12
CA ARG A 98 6.99 -5.77 -7.27
C ARG A 98 6.51 -5.20 -5.94
N THR A 99 6.78 -3.91 -5.74
CA THR A 99 6.27 -3.14 -4.61
C THR A 99 5.19 -2.19 -5.10
N ILE A 100 3.96 -2.45 -4.74
CA ILE A 100 2.77 -1.68 -5.11
C ILE A 100 2.27 -0.99 -3.84
N CYS A 101 2.88 0.14 -3.52
CA CYS A 101 2.61 0.88 -2.31
C CYS A 101 2.22 2.33 -2.63
N TRP A 102 1.33 2.88 -1.82
CA TRP A 102 0.80 4.25 -1.96
C TRP A 102 1.08 5.09 -0.72
N GLY A 103 0.77 6.39 -0.78
CA GLY A 103 0.81 7.28 0.37
C GLY A 103 -0.51 7.20 1.14
N GLY A 104 -0.41 7.06 2.45
CA GLY A 104 -1.55 6.90 3.34
C GLY A 104 -1.80 5.45 3.73
N ALA A 105 -2.77 5.25 4.61
CA ALA A 105 -3.06 3.95 5.20
C ALA A 105 -4.58 3.69 5.19
N GLY A 106 -4.96 2.43 5.08
CA GLY A 106 -6.34 2.00 5.16
C GLY A 106 -6.59 0.71 4.38
N TYR A 107 -7.47 -0.14 4.92
CA TYR A 107 -7.80 -1.41 4.28
C TYR A 107 -8.67 -1.24 3.03
N ASP A 108 -9.31 -0.09 2.87
CA ASP A 108 -9.97 0.31 1.63
C ASP A 108 -8.98 0.42 0.47
N GLY A 109 -7.83 1.05 0.70
CA GLY A 109 -6.74 1.10 -0.28
C GLY A 109 -6.17 -0.28 -0.58
N LEU A 110 -5.93 -1.07 0.47
CA LEU A 110 -5.44 -2.43 0.35
C LEU A 110 -6.37 -3.28 -0.53
N TYR A 111 -7.68 -3.25 -0.26
CA TYR A 111 -8.68 -3.98 -1.06
C TYR A 111 -8.75 -3.49 -2.50
N LEU A 112 -8.96 -2.18 -2.72
CA LEU A 112 -9.22 -1.64 -4.06
C LEU A 112 -8.03 -1.83 -5.01
N ILE A 113 -6.80 -1.62 -4.51
CA ILE A 113 -5.59 -1.77 -5.32
C ILE A 113 -5.29 -3.25 -5.58
N THR A 114 -5.50 -4.12 -4.58
CA THR A 114 -5.34 -5.57 -4.77
C THR A 114 -6.38 -6.13 -5.74
N GLN A 115 -7.63 -5.67 -5.66
CA GLN A 115 -8.69 -6.05 -6.61
C GLN A 115 -8.28 -5.73 -8.05
N ASP A 116 -7.77 -4.51 -8.28
CA ASP A 116 -7.31 -4.13 -9.62
C ASP A 116 -6.12 -4.97 -10.06
N LEU A 117 -5.15 -5.20 -9.17
CA LEU A 117 -3.97 -6.00 -9.49
C LEU A 117 -4.36 -7.43 -9.89
N LEU A 118 -5.14 -8.11 -9.07
CA LEU A 118 -5.50 -9.51 -9.31
C LEU A 118 -6.44 -9.71 -10.49
N ALA A 119 -7.21 -8.67 -10.85
CA ALA A 119 -8.02 -8.70 -12.07
C ALA A 119 -7.19 -8.63 -13.36
N HIS A 120 -5.94 -8.13 -13.29
CA HIS A 120 -5.12 -7.89 -14.48
C HIS A 120 -3.84 -8.75 -14.53
N ARG A 121 -3.34 -9.19 -13.36
CA ARG A 121 -2.07 -9.93 -13.29
C ARG A 121 -2.12 -11.09 -12.30
N PRO A 122 -1.60 -12.26 -12.67
CA PRO A 122 -1.39 -13.35 -11.73
C PRO A 122 -0.33 -12.97 -10.68
N VAL A 123 -0.62 -13.23 -9.41
CA VAL A 123 0.30 -13.04 -8.28
C VAL A 123 0.41 -14.38 -7.54
N ARG A 124 1.62 -14.84 -7.24
CA ARG A 124 1.81 -16.09 -6.48
C ARG A 124 1.81 -15.84 -4.99
N LEU A 125 2.67 -14.96 -4.49
CA LEU A 125 2.76 -14.60 -3.09
C LEU A 125 2.46 -13.12 -2.92
N LEU A 126 1.50 -12.80 -2.06
CA LEU A 126 1.15 -11.42 -1.74
C LEU A 126 1.58 -11.13 -0.30
N VAL A 127 2.47 -10.15 -0.14
CA VAL A 127 2.95 -9.67 1.15
C VAL A 127 2.34 -8.33 1.46
N PHE A 128 1.68 -8.22 2.60
CA PHE A 128 1.11 -6.98 3.10
C PHE A 128 1.41 -6.83 4.60
N TYR A 129 1.05 -5.72 5.21
CA TYR A 129 1.23 -5.52 6.64
C TYR A 129 -0.03 -4.89 7.26
N ASP A 130 -0.14 -4.93 8.60
CA ASP A 130 -1.26 -4.28 9.30
C ASP A 130 -1.13 -2.76 9.23
N GLU A 131 -2.04 -2.13 8.50
CA GLU A 131 -1.99 -0.70 8.25
C GLU A 131 -2.67 0.10 9.39
N ASN A 132 -2.17 1.31 9.63
CA ASN A 132 -2.86 2.26 10.49
C ASN A 132 -4.14 2.75 9.81
N THR A 133 -5.28 2.50 10.41
CA THR A 133 -6.62 2.72 9.84
C THR A 133 -7.16 4.14 10.05
N GLY A 134 -6.30 5.15 10.04
CA GLY A 134 -6.75 6.54 10.15
C GLY A 134 -7.66 6.97 8.99
N VAL A 135 -8.84 7.51 9.29
CA VAL A 135 -9.85 7.95 8.30
C VAL A 135 -9.30 8.96 7.29
N ARG A 136 -8.28 9.73 7.66
CA ARG A 136 -7.72 10.81 6.82
C ARG A 136 -7.03 10.33 5.54
N ASN A 137 -6.70 9.06 5.47
CA ASN A 137 -5.88 8.49 4.39
C ASN A 137 -6.66 7.53 3.48
N SER A 138 -7.99 7.55 3.56
CA SER A 138 -8.86 6.70 2.75
C SER A 138 -8.63 6.90 1.24
N GLN A 139 -8.62 5.80 0.50
CA GLN A 139 -8.51 5.79 -0.96
C GLN A 139 -9.89 5.83 -1.66
N ILE A 140 -10.97 5.82 -0.90
CA ILE A 140 -12.34 5.90 -1.45
C ILE A 140 -12.52 7.10 -2.40
N PRO A 141 -12.11 8.34 -2.05
CA PRO A 141 -12.28 9.49 -2.95
C PRO A 141 -11.56 9.33 -4.29
N THR A 142 -10.55 8.49 -4.32
CA THR A 142 -9.68 8.29 -5.49
C THR A 142 -10.11 7.11 -6.34
N LEU A 143 -10.28 5.95 -5.72
CA LEU A 143 -10.36 4.67 -6.42
C LEU A 143 -11.76 4.05 -6.42
N PHE A 144 -12.64 4.43 -5.49
CA PHE A 144 -13.96 3.81 -5.42
C PHE A 144 -14.83 4.22 -6.61
N ARG A 145 -15.47 3.22 -7.24
CA ARG A 145 -16.44 3.40 -8.34
C ARG A 145 -17.71 2.66 -8.00
N PHE A 146 -18.82 3.37 -8.01
CA PHE A 146 -20.10 2.84 -7.59
C PHE A 146 -20.54 1.63 -8.43
N GLY A 147 -20.30 1.62 -9.73
CA GLY A 147 -20.62 0.49 -10.59
C GLY A 147 -19.76 -0.73 -10.28
N ASP A 148 -18.44 -0.53 -10.31
CA ASP A 148 -17.46 -1.62 -10.16
C ASP A 148 -17.37 -2.14 -8.71
N ASN A 149 -17.63 -1.27 -7.74
CA ASN A 149 -17.50 -1.59 -6.32
C ASN A 149 -18.85 -1.74 -5.60
N ALA A 150 -19.96 -1.79 -6.33
CA ALA A 150 -21.29 -1.98 -5.71
C ALA A 150 -21.36 -3.26 -4.86
N ALA A 151 -20.65 -4.30 -5.24
CA ALA A 151 -20.58 -5.57 -4.51
C ALA A 151 -19.93 -5.45 -3.11
N VAL A 152 -19.19 -4.38 -2.85
CA VAL A 152 -18.57 -4.13 -1.53
C VAL A 152 -19.56 -3.55 -0.54
N LEU A 153 -20.62 -2.90 -0.99
CA LEU A 153 -21.55 -2.17 -0.13
C LEU A 153 -22.46 -3.06 0.74
N PRO A 154 -22.94 -4.23 0.26
CA PRO A 154 -23.72 -5.14 1.10
C PRO A 154 -22.93 -5.54 2.36
N GLY A 155 -23.62 -5.49 3.51
CA GLY A 155 -23.02 -5.79 4.81
C GLY A 155 -22.52 -4.56 5.60
N LEU A 156 -22.47 -3.39 4.97
CA LEU A 156 -22.24 -2.13 5.67
C LEU A 156 -23.54 -1.52 6.18
N ALA A 157 -23.48 -0.87 7.34
CA ALA A 157 -24.61 -0.09 7.86
C ALA A 157 -24.96 1.07 6.89
N PRO A 158 -26.24 1.50 6.78
CA PRO A 158 -26.62 2.58 5.87
C PRO A 158 -25.86 3.89 6.09
N SER A 159 -25.50 4.19 7.33
CA SER A 159 -24.68 5.37 7.67
C SER A 159 -23.27 5.27 7.10
N GLU A 160 -22.67 4.07 7.11
CA GLU A 160 -21.34 3.84 6.55
C GLU A 160 -21.39 3.86 5.02
N GLN A 161 -22.41 3.26 4.41
CA GLN A 161 -22.63 3.38 2.97
C GLN A 161 -22.74 4.85 2.55
N SER A 162 -23.51 5.65 3.30
CA SER A 162 -23.65 7.10 3.05
C SER A 162 -22.31 7.83 3.16
N LEU A 163 -21.47 7.47 4.14
CA LEU A 163 -20.11 8.01 4.29
C LEU A 163 -19.24 7.70 3.07
N LEU A 164 -19.27 6.46 2.59
CA LEU A 164 -18.51 6.04 1.41
C LEU A 164 -19.00 6.75 0.14
N TYR A 165 -20.31 6.88 -0.03
CA TYR A 165 -20.90 7.66 -1.12
C TYR A 165 -20.45 9.11 -1.09
N ALA A 166 -20.51 9.77 0.07
CA ALA A 166 -20.06 11.13 0.23
C ALA A 166 -18.56 11.29 -0.10
N ALA A 167 -17.72 10.39 0.39
CA ALA A 167 -16.28 10.39 0.11
C ALA A 167 -15.99 10.21 -1.39
N ALA A 168 -16.69 9.28 -2.05
CA ALA A 168 -16.55 9.06 -3.50
C ALA A 168 -17.03 10.28 -4.31
N LEU A 169 -18.12 10.92 -3.91
CA LEU A 169 -18.63 12.16 -4.56
C LEU A 169 -17.65 13.31 -4.42
N ILE A 170 -17.00 13.46 -3.25
CA ILE A 170 -15.95 14.48 -3.03
C ILE A 170 -14.75 14.25 -3.97
N GLY A 171 -14.41 13.00 -4.25
CA GLY A 171 -13.34 12.65 -5.19
C GLY A 171 -13.69 12.87 -6.67
N MET A 172 -14.97 12.92 -7.01
CA MET A 172 -15.46 12.97 -8.40
C MET A 172 -14.91 14.16 -9.21
N PRO A 173 -14.88 15.42 -8.72
CA PRO A 173 -14.32 16.53 -9.49
C PRO A 173 -12.87 16.29 -9.92
N ARG A 174 -12.05 15.71 -9.03
CA ARG A 174 -10.67 15.34 -9.34
C ARG A 174 -10.63 14.27 -10.43
N ASN A 175 -11.48 13.27 -10.35
CA ASN A 175 -11.56 12.21 -11.34
C ASN A 175 -12.01 12.73 -12.71
N LEU A 176 -12.94 13.68 -12.76
CA LEU A 176 -13.37 14.34 -14.00
C LEU A 176 -12.27 15.26 -14.56
N LEU A 177 -11.60 16.05 -13.72
CA LEU A 177 -10.45 16.86 -14.12
C LEU A 177 -9.31 16.02 -14.68
N SER A 178 -9.28 14.74 -14.35
CA SER A 178 -8.30 13.82 -14.91
C SER A 178 -8.36 13.70 -16.42
N LEU A 179 -9.54 13.82 -16.98
CA LEU A 179 -9.76 13.81 -18.44
C LEU A 179 -9.12 15.02 -19.12
N LEU A 180 -8.96 16.13 -18.40
CA LEU A 180 -8.39 17.38 -18.89
C LEU A 180 -6.89 17.50 -18.62
N ARG A 181 -6.31 16.59 -17.86
CA ARG A 181 -4.94 16.72 -17.34
C ARG A 181 -3.80 16.65 -18.34
N PRO A 182 -3.90 15.99 -19.50
CA PRO A 182 -2.86 16.11 -20.52
C PRO A 182 -2.53 17.56 -20.89
N ASN A 183 -3.47 18.50 -20.62
CA ASN A 183 -3.39 19.89 -20.95
C ASN A 183 -3.20 20.83 -19.75
N LEU A 184 -3.04 20.28 -18.51
CA LEU A 184 -2.78 21.12 -17.34
C LEU A 184 -1.31 21.54 -17.28
N PRO A 185 -1.03 22.83 -16.94
CA PRO A 185 0.34 23.33 -16.94
C PRO A 185 1.22 22.65 -15.90
N ALA A 186 2.46 22.36 -16.27
CA ALA A 186 3.50 21.71 -15.49
C ALA A 186 3.76 22.26 -14.06
N PRO A 187 3.52 23.52 -13.70
CA PRO A 187 3.81 24.06 -12.37
C PRO A 187 3.05 23.37 -11.23
N LEU A 188 1.84 22.87 -11.47
CA LEU A 188 1.07 22.16 -10.44
C LEU A 188 1.62 20.74 -10.12
N VAL A 189 2.37 20.17 -11.06
CA VAL A 189 3.04 18.88 -10.87
C VAL A 189 4.40 19.08 -10.18
N THR A 190 5.09 20.17 -10.46
CA THR A 190 6.47 20.43 -10.04
C THR A 190 6.63 20.68 -8.53
N ALA A 191 5.66 21.35 -7.88
CA ALA A 191 5.78 21.68 -6.45
C ALA A 191 5.75 20.44 -5.54
N GLN A 192 5.00 19.42 -5.88
CA GLN A 192 4.95 18.16 -5.12
C GLN A 192 6.15 17.26 -5.40
N THR A 193 6.65 17.27 -6.63
CA THR A 193 7.85 16.53 -7.02
C THR A 193 9.09 17.04 -6.28
N ASN A 194 9.20 18.35 -6.04
CA ASN A 194 10.35 18.96 -5.39
C ASN A 194 10.53 18.55 -3.91
N TYR A 195 9.45 18.32 -3.16
CA TYR A 195 9.55 17.84 -1.77
C TYR A 195 10.20 16.46 -1.71
N TRP A 196 9.67 15.51 -2.46
CA TRP A 196 10.17 14.15 -2.49
C TRP A 196 11.57 14.05 -3.11
N THR A 197 11.86 14.83 -4.14
CA THR A 197 13.17 14.94 -4.76
C THR A 197 14.22 15.42 -3.76
N ARG A 198 13.89 16.42 -2.95
CA ARG A 198 14.81 16.99 -1.96
C ARG A 198 15.16 15.99 -0.84
N ILE A 199 14.19 15.22 -0.36
CA ILE A 199 14.42 14.16 0.65
C ILE A 199 15.21 12.99 0.04
N SER A 200 15.01 12.71 -1.25
CA SER A 200 15.63 11.58 -1.93
C SER A 200 17.08 11.79 -2.34
N HIS A 201 17.59 13.02 -2.33
CA HIS A 201 18.95 13.33 -2.77
C HIS A 201 19.94 13.56 -1.62
N SER A 202 19.57 13.21 -0.38
CA SER A 202 20.53 13.23 0.71
C SER A 202 21.64 12.20 0.44
N PRO A 203 22.92 12.60 0.43
CA PRO A 203 24.01 11.64 0.28
C PRO A 203 24.22 10.76 1.52
N ASN A 204 23.60 11.13 2.64
CA ASN A 204 23.69 10.39 3.88
C ASN A 204 22.57 9.34 3.99
N PRO A 205 22.88 8.03 3.99
CA PRO A 205 21.89 6.96 4.10
C PRO A 205 21.00 7.07 5.35
N ALA A 206 21.50 7.64 6.44
CA ALA A 206 20.72 7.82 7.67
C ALA A 206 19.58 8.86 7.55
N THR A 207 19.68 9.77 6.58
CA THR A 207 18.64 10.79 6.33
C THR A 207 17.83 10.53 5.07
N GLN A 208 18.19 9.51 4.29
CA GLN A 208 17.42 9.06 3.14
C GLN A 208 16.30 8.14 3.59
N LEU A 209 15.10 8.33 3.08
CA LEU A 209 14.04 7.33 3.20
C LEU A 209 14.44 6.03 2.48
N GLY A 210 14.06 4.89 3.06
CA GLY A 210 14.37 3.57 2.50
C GLY A 210 13.87 3.35 1.07
N CYS A 211 12.76 3.99 0.70
CA CYS A 211 12.19 3.90 -0.66
C CYS A 211 12.96 4.67 -1.74
N LEU A 212 14.16 5.17 -1.46
CA LEU A 212 14.93 5.96 -2.42
C LEU A 212 15.17 5.23 -3.73
N SER A 213 15.45 3.93 -3.67
CA SER A 213 15.60 3.08 -4.85
C SER A 213 14.40 3.15 -5.78
N VAL A 214 13.21 3.21 -5.21
CA VAL A 214 11.97 3.33 -5.95
C VAL A 214 11.77 4.73 -6.50
N ARG A 215 12.35 5.76 -5.89
CA ARG A 215 12.15 7.14 -6.34
C ARG A 215 12.91 7.53 -7.58
N LYS A 216 14.10 7.03 -7.76
CA LYS A 216 14.79 7.18 -9.04
C LYS A 216 13.97 6.51 -10.14
N GLY A 217 13.30 5.42 -9.81
CA GLY A 217 12.42 4.68 -10.67
C GLY A 217 10.95 5.10 -10.65
N PHE A 218 10.56 6.16 -9.96
CA PHE A 218 9.17 6.63 -9.93
C PHE A 218 8.59 6.86 -11.32
N ALA A 219 9.43 7.08 -12.28
CA ALA A 219 8.98 7.20 -13.65
C ALA A 219 8.39 5.88 -14.15
N LEU A 220 9.09 4.74 -14.01
CA LEU A 220 8.71 3.52 -14.68
C LEU A 220 9.07 2.23 -13.94
N ASP A 221 10.31 2.05 -13.46
CA ASP A 221 10.75 0.79 -12.88
C ASP A 221 11.61 0.95 -11.63
N PRO A 222 11.11 0.62 -10.43
CA PRO A 222 11.90 0.68 -9.20
C PRO A 222 13.03 -0.35 -9.18
N MET A 223 13.02 -1.35 -10.06
CA MET A 223 14.03 -2.40 -10.12
C MET A 223 15.27 -2.00 -10.91
N THR A 224 15.17 -0.94 -11.71
CA THR A 224 16.28 -0.43 -12.54
C THR A 224 17.08 0.67 -11.87
N THR A 225 16.92 0.87 -10.58
CA THR A 225 17.64 1.93 -9.86
C THR A 225 19.09 1.53 -9.61
N ASP A 226 19.99 2.46 -9.79
CA ASP A 226 21.41 2.36 -9.48
C ASP A 226 21.75 2.83 -8.06
N VAL A 227 20.75 3.06 -7.23
CA VAL A 227 20.95 3.38 -5.82
C VAL A 227 21.54 2.16 -5.11
N PRO A 228 22.75 2.27 -4.54
CA PRO A 228 23.37 1.14 -3.87
C PRO A 228 22.54 0.69 -2.67
N PHE A 229 22.53 -0.62 -2.46
CA PHE A 229 21.94 -1.21 -1.27
C PHE A 229 22.82 -0.87 -0.07
N ALA A 230 22.31 -0.10 0.89
CA ALA A 230 23.09 0.41 2.01
C ALA A 230 23.70 -0.74 2.84
N PRO A 231 25.03 -0.75 3.04
CA PRO A 231 25.69 -1.84 3.75
C PRO A 231 25.68 -1.64 5.27
N PHE A 232 24.50 -1.39 5.85
CA PHE A 232 24.43 -1.24 7.30
C PHE A 232 24.55 -2.62 7.97
N THR A 233 25.64 -2.83 8.65
CA THR A 233 25.88 -3.99 9.52
C THR A 233 26.27 -3.47 10.90
N PRO A 234 25.40 -3.63 11.93
CA PRO A 234 25.78 -3.29 13.29
C PRO A 234 26.96 -4.14 13.74
N GLU A 235 27.95 -3.54 14.38
CA GLU A 235 29.16 -4.22 14.81
C GLU A 235 28.90 -5.37 15.81
N THR A 236 27.77 -5.33 16.51
CA THR A 236 27.46 -6.20 17.63
C THR A 236 26.59 -7.41 17.31
N SER A 237 26.14 -7.62 16.08
CA SER A 237 25.11 -8.62 15.88
C SER A 237 25.31 -9.53 14.67
N ALA A 238 25.84 -10.71 14.93
CA ALA A 238 25.34 -11.89 14.23
C ALA A 238 23.85 -12.00 14.56
N ARG A 239 22.95 -11.61 13.65
CA ARG A 239 21.52 -11.87 13.77
C ARG A 239 21.26 -13.24 13.22
N PRO A 240 20.87 -14.18 14.09
CA PRO A 240 20.55 -15.50 13.61
C PRO A 240 19.29 -15.47 12.74
N ALA A 241 19.28 -16.28 11.71
CA ALA A 241 18.10 -16.50 10.86
C ALA A 241 16.88 -16.98 11.67
N ASP A 242 17.11 -17.55 12.86
CA ASP A 242 16.12 -17.99 13.82
C ASP A 242 15.37 -16.84 14.55
N ALA A 243 15.82 -15.59 14.39
CA ALA A 243 15.04 -14.44 14.86
C ALA A 243 13.72 -14.23 14.09
N VAL A 244 13.62 -14.74 12.87
CA VAL A 244 12.39 -14.66 12.07
C VAL A 244 11.38 -15.66 12.60
N VAL A 245 10.18 -15.17 12.94
CA VAL A 245 9.11 -15.98 13.50
C VAL A 245 7.89 -16.03 12.58
N PHE A 246 7.19 -17.14 12.64
CA PHE A 246 6.01 -17.42 11.83
C PHE A 246 4.77 -17.59 12.73
N ALA A 247 3.59 -17.72 12.10
CA ALA A 247 2.33 -17.91 12.79
C ALA A 247 2.32 -19.08 13.81
N ALA A 248 3.10 -20.12 13.56
CA ALA A 248 3.25 -21.24 14.49
C ALA A 248 3.78 -20.81 15.88
N ASP A 249 4.50 -19.68 15.93
CA ASP A 249 5.09 -19.13 17.14
C ASP A 249 4.21 -18.08 17.84
N THR A 250 2.94 -17.96 17.46
CA THR A 250 2.03 -16.89 17.91
C THR A 250 1.92 -16.77 19.42
N LYS A 251 1.94 -17.88 20.15
CA LYS A 251 1.77 -17.87 21.62
C LYS A 251 2.92 -17.17 22.37
N THR A 252 4.12 -17.12 21.78
CA THR A 252 5.31 -16.61 22.46
C THR A 252 5.86 -15.33 21.85
N ASN A 253 5.53 -15.07 20.60
CA ASN A 253 6.13 -13.96 19.83
C ASN A 253 5.12 -12.92 19.36
N PHE A 254 3.81 -13.17 19.46
CA PHE A 254 2.75 -12.25 19.04
C PHE A 254 1.82 -11.92 20.20
N GLU A 255 1.40 -10.65 20.25
CA GLU A 255 0.33 -10.15 21.09
C GLU A 255 -0.76 -9.58 20.23
N PHE A 256 -2.01 -10.04 20.41
CA PHE A 256 -3.12 -9.64 19.57
C PHE A 256 -3.98 -8.59 20.27
N SER A 257 -3.96 -7.37 19.71
CA SER A 257 -4.76 -6.24 20.21
C SER A 257 -6.20 -6.34 19.75
N THR A 258 -7.13 -6.09 20.67
CA THR A 258 -8.56 -5.92 20.38
C THR A 258 -8.97 -4.47 20.23
N THR A 259 -8.03 -3.54 20.08
CA THR A 259 -8.31 -2.12 19.90
C THR A 259 -9.32 -1.92 18.76
N PRO A 260 -10.44 -1.25 19.01
CA PRO A 260 -11.48 -1.05 18.00
C PRO A 260 -10.98 -0.27 16.79
N ILE A 261 -11.39 -0.70 15.63
CA ILE A 261 -11.18 0.03 14.37
C ILE A 261 -12.56 0.31 13.73
N PRO A 262 -12.68 1.31 12.87
CA PRO A 262 -13.93 1.60 12.19
C PRO A 262 -14.49 0.37 11.47
N ALA A 263 -15.77 0.08 11.64
CA ALA A 263 -16.41 -1.13 11.10
C ALA A 263 -16.28 -1.23 9.58
N TRP A 264 -16.35 -0.11 8.87
CA TRP A 264 -16.12 -0.08 7.42
C TRP A 264 -14.70 -0.48 7.02
N GLN A 265 -13.68 -0.19 7.83
CA GLN A 265 -12.31 -0.67 7.59
C GLN A 265 -12.21 -2.19 7.78
N VAL A 266 -12.82 -2.74 8.85
CA VAL A 266 -12.91 -4.20 9.04
C VAL A 266 -13.63 -4.87 7.86
N HIS A 267 -14.67 -4.22 7.34
CA HIS A 267 -15.38 -4.70 6.18
C HIS A 267 -14.46 -4.79 4.95
N PHE A 268 -13.68 -3.75 4.65
CA PHE A 268 -12.71 -3.79 3.56
C PHE A 268 -11.60 -4.83 3.79
N ALA A 269 -11.13 -5.01 5.02
CA ALA A 269 -10.18 -6.07 5.34
C ALA A 269 -10.77 -7.47 5.05
N ARG A 270 -12.03 -7.71 5.37
CA ARG A 270 -12.72 -8.96 5.02
C ARG A 270 -12.89 -9.15 3.52
N GLN A 271 -13.22 -8.08 2.80
CA GLN A 271 -13.30 -8.13 1.34
C GLN A 271 -11.94 -8.43 0.71
N PHE A 272 -10.87 -7.83 1.23
CA PHE A 272 -9.51 -8.15 0.84
C PHE A 272 -9.18 -9.63 1.10
N ALA A 273 -9.47 -10.13 2.29
CA ALA A 273 -9.21 -11.53 2.64
C ALA A 273 -9.99 -12.51 1.73
N ALA A 274 -11.25 -12.21 1.42
CA ALA A 274 -12.09 -13.03 0.55
C ALA A 274 -11.61 -13.03 -0.92
N LEU A 275 -10.95 -11.96 -1.36
CA LEU A 275 -10.45 -11.83 -2.72
C LEU A 275 -9.30 -12.80 -3.02
N LEU A 276 -8.43 -13.06 -2.06
CA LEU A 276 -7.18 -13.78 -2.26
C LEU A 276 -7.36 -15.24 -2.67
N PRO A 277 -8.18 -16.06 -1.97
CA PRO A 277 -8.42 -17.45 -2.36
C PRO A 277 -9.08 -17.57 -3.74
N ALA A 278 -9.96 -16.62 -4.11
CA ALA A 278 -10.60 -16.61 -5.42
C ALA A 278 -9.61 -16.50 -6.59
N HIS A 279 -8.42 -15.97 -6.33
CA HIS A 279 -7.33 -15.83 -7.30
C HIS A 279 -6.16 -16.81 -7.05
N GLY A 280 -6.30 -17.75 -6.11
CA GLY A 280 -5.24 -18.71 -5.78
C GLY A 280 -4.00 -18.06 -5.14
N VAL A 281 -4.17 -16.90 -4.52
CA VAL A 281 -3.09 -16.11 -3.92
C VAL A 281 -2.91 -16.48 -2.47
N ARG A 282 -1.67 -16.75 -2.05
CA ARG A 282 -1.33 -16.96 -0.64
C ARG A 282 -0.93 -15.63 0.00
N PRO A 283 -1.61 -15.19 1.05
CA PRO A 283 -1.23 -13.99 1.79
C PRO A 283 -0.12 -14.27 2.81
N VAL A 284 0.80 -13.32 2.92
CA VAL A 284 1.76 -13.20 4.02
C VAL A 284 1.58 -11.84 4.67
N MET A 285 1.19 -11.83 5.91
CA MET A 285 1.13 -10.62 6.71
C MET A 285 2.48 -10.40 7.37
N LEU A 286 3.18 -9.34 6.97
CA LEU A 286 4.52 -9.02 7.44
C LEU A 286 4.44 -7.94 8.51
N TYR A 287 4.95 -8.25 9.69
CA TYR A 287 5.12 -7.23 10.73
C TYR A 287 6.24 -6.26 10.37
N LEU A 288 5.95 -4.98 10.50
CA LEU A 288 6.90 -3.88 10.29
C LEU A 288 7.00 -3.04 11.57
N PRO A 289 8.14 -3.07 12.28
CA PRO A 289 8.28 -2.35 13.53
C PRO A 289 8.42 -0.84 13.32
N VAL A 290 7.80 -0.07 14.21
CA VAL A 290 8.03 1.37 14.33
C VAL A 290 9.03 1.66 15.45
N LEU A 291 9.64 2.84 15.44
CA LEU A 291 10.69 3.20 16.41
C LEU A 291 10.21 3.09 17.86
N ALA A 292 8.96 3.45 18.14
CA ALA A 292 8.37 3.36 19.48
C ALA A 292 8.27 1.91 20.01
N GLU A 293 8.21 0.92 19.12
CA GLU A 293 8.12 -0.51 19.45
C GLU A 293 9.48 -1.20 19.52
N ALA A 294 10.57 -0.51 19.24
CA ALA A 294 11.91 -1.12 19.04
C ALA A 294 12.42 -1.96 20.21
N ARG A 295 11.90 -1.78 21.42
CA ARG A 295 12.23 -2.56 22.60
C ARG A 295 11.10 -3.52 23.04
N ALA A 296 10.03 -3.63 22.27
CA ALA A 296 8.94 -4.53 22.58
C ALA A 296 9.39 -6.00 22.49
N PRO A 297 9.01 -6.84 23.47
CA PRO A 297 9.41 -8.25 23.50
C PRO A 297 8.66 -9.11 22.48
N VAL A 298 7.48 -8.68 22.07
CA VAL A 298 6.57 -9.39 21.17
C VAL A 298 6.14 -8.50 20.00
N ILE A 299 5.61 -9.12 18.98
CA ILE A 299 4.97 -8.44 17.85
C ILE A 299 3.52 -8.11 18.22
N ALA A 300 3.16 -6.83 18.18
CA ALA A 300 1.79 -6.40 18.41
C ALA A 300 1.02 -6.36 17.07
N GLU A 301 -0.03 -7.18 16.98
CA GLU A 301 -0.89 -7.29 15.80
C GLU A 301 -2.37 -7.21 16.20
N ARG A 302 -3.26 -7.03 15.24
CA ARG A 302 -4.70 -6.97 15.51
C ARG A 302 -5.33 -8.36 15.53
N ALA A 303 -6.12 -8.64 16.54
CA ALA A 303 -6.75 -9.94 16.76
C ALA A 303 -7.64 -10.41 15.60
N PHE A 304 -8.24 -9.51 14.85
CA PHE A 304 -9.15 -9.90 13.76
C PHE A 304 -8.44 -10.49 12.52
N TRP A 305 -7.15 -10.21 12.32
CA TRP A 305 -6.44 -10.72 11.15
C TRP A 305 -6.33 -12.23 11.11
N PRO A 306 -5.91 -12.94 12.18
CA PRO A 306 -5.97 -14.39 12.21
C PRO A 306 -7.36 -14.98 11.94
N ASP A 307 -8.42 -14.25 12.37
CA ASP A 307 -9.80 -14.72 12.20
C ASP A 307 -10.32 -14.61 10.76
N ILE A 308 -9.82 -13.66 9.97
CA ILE A 308 -10.33 -13.41 8.62
C ILE A 308 -9.42 -13.92 7.50
N LEU A 309 -8.14 -14.16 7.81
CA LEU A 309 -7.15 -14.66 6.85
C LEU A 309 -6.91 -16.16 7.05
N ASP A 310 -7.83 -16.99 6.56
CA ASP A 310 -7.63 -18.43 6.56
C ASP A 310 -6.40 -18.82 5.73
N GLY A 311 -5.49 -19.60 6.33
CA GLY A 311 -4.24 -20.02 5.68
C GLY A 311 -3.19 -18.93 5.49
N ALA A 312 -3.37 -17.72 6.02
CA ALA A 312 -2.33 -16.68 6.00
C ALA A 312 -1.15 -17.04 6.88
N THR A 313 0.03 -16.62 6.45
CA THR A 313 1.24 -16.70 7.26
C THR A 313 1.49 -15.33 7.91
N LEU A 314 1.50 -15.28 9.23
CA LEU A 314 2.04 -14.14 9.97
C LEU A 314 3.56 -14.31 10.02
N LEU A 315 4.28 -13.28 9.58
CA LEU A 315 5.74 -13.30 9.46
C LEU A 315 6.30 -12.03 10.11
N GLY A 316 7.30 -12.18 10.97
CA GLY A 316 7.93 -11.03 11.58
C GLY A 316 9.19 -11.38 12.36
N ILE A 317 9.82 -10.35 12.92
CA ILE A 317 10.91 -10.45 13.87
C ILE A 317 10.51 -9.63 15.09
N PRO A 318 10.38 -10.22 16.29
CA PRO A 318 10.08 -9.45 17.49
C PRO A 318 11.09 -8.31 17.66
N PRO A 319 10.65 -7.08 17.95
CA PRO A 319 11.53 -5.90 17.99
C PRO A 319 12.77 -6.08 18.87
N VAL A 320 12.61 -6.69 20.05
CA VAL A 320 13.73 -6.98 20.94
C VAL A 320 14.76 -7.94 20.31
N LYS A 321 14.33 -8.87 19.45
CA LYS A 321 15.24 -9.74 18.69
C LYS A 321 15.84 -9.01 17.50
N LEU A 322 15.05 -8.20 16.80
CA LEU A 322 15.50 -7.43 15.65
C LEU A 322 16.56 -6.39 16.05
N PHE A 323 16.33 -5.68 17.15
CA PHE A 323 17.15 -4.55 17.58
C PHE A 323 17.94 -4.78 18.87
N GLY A 324 17.84 -5.94 19.50
CA GLY A 324 18.36 -6.21 20.85
C GLY A 324 19.89 -6.10 21.00
N GLY A 325 20.64 -6.09 19.90
CA GLY A 325 22.10 -5.84 19.95
C GLY A 325 22.48 -4.38 19.62
N LEU A 326 21.49 -3.50 19.34
CA LEU A 326 21.74 -2.11 18.96
C LEU A 326 21.63 -1.18 20.16
N THR A 327 22.54 -0.22 20.22
CA THR A 327 22.42 0.97 21.08
C THR A 327 21.28 1.87 20.55
N ASP A 328 20.80 2.80 21.35
CA ASP A 328 19.78 3.77 20.91
C ASP A 328 20.29 4.64 19.77
N ALA A 329 21.58 5.00 19.77
CA ALA A 329 22.19 5.77 18.68
C ALA A 329 22.20 4.99 17.35
N GLU A 330 22.54 3.71 17.36
CA GLU A 330 22.48 2.83 16.19
C GLU A 330 21.05 2.60 15.72
N LEU A 331 20.09 2.43 16.66
CA LEU A 331 18.69 2.30 16.34
C LEU A 331 18.15 3.52 15.59
N HIS A 332 18.49 4.73 16.06
CA HIS A 332 18.12 5.96 15.37
C HIS A 332 18.74 6.10 13.96
N GLN A 333 19.84 5.43 13.68
CA GLN A 333 20.43 5.39 12.33
C GLN A 333 19.66 4.51 11.35
N LEU A 334 18.66 3.74 11.81
CA LEU A 334 17.80 2.91 10.95
C LEU A 334 16.52 3.62 10.52
N TYR A 335 16.16 4.72 11.15
CA TYR A 335 14.89 5.40 10.93
C TYR A 335 15.07 6.81 10.36
N ALA A 336 14.23 7.17 9.40
CA ALA A 336 14.12 8.53 8.86
C ALA A 336 13.18 9.41 9.69
N ASP A 337 12.18 8.79 10.29
CA ASP A 337 11.20 9.37 11.21
C ASP A 337 10.67 8.25 12.14
N PRO A 338 9.78 8.52 13.11
CA PRO A 338 9.32 7.50 14.06
C PRO A 338 8.68 6.25 13.44
N VAL A 339 8.27 6.30 12.18
CA VAL A 339 7.52 5.22 11.52
C VAL A 339 8.32 4.57 10.38
N HIS A 340 9.08 5.36 9.62
CA HIS A 340 9.69 4.89 8.38
C HIS A 340 11.17 4.57 8.53
N PHE A 341 11.58 3.43 8.08
CA PHE A 341 13.00 3.15 7.88
C PHE A 341 13.62 4.12 6.89
N ASN A 342 14.88 4.49 7.13
CA ASN A 342 15.75 5.08 6.14
C ASN A 342 16.44 3.99 5.29
N ALA A 343 17.38 4.37 4.43
CA ALA A 343 18.08 3.42 3.55
C ALA A 343 18.87 2.34 4.34
N ASN A 344 19.42 2.69 5.52
CA ASN A 344 20.10 1.73 6.39
C ASN A 344 19.11 0.70 6.96
N GLY A 345 18.00 1.18 7.53
CA GLY A 345 16.97 0.33 8.11
C GLY A 345 16.33 -0.58 7.07
N GLN A 346 16.02 -0.05 5.88
CA GLN A 346 15.54 -0.84 4.75
C GLN A 346 16.50 -1.96 4.39
N SER A 347 17.80 -1.64 4.25
CA SER A 347 18.83 -2.62 3.93
C SER A 347 18.95 -3.68 5.01
N TYR A 348 19.00 -3.26 6.27
CA TYR A 348 19.11 -4.14 7.43
C TYR A 348 17.93 -5.11 7.50
N PHE A 349 16.70 -4.59 7.51
CA PHE A 349 15.48 -5.39 7.61
C PHE A 349 15.29 -6.33 6.41
N THR A 350 15.49 -5.82 5.18
CA THR A 350 15.35 -6.62 3.96
C THR A 350 16.25 -7.85 3.97
N ARG A 351 17.51 -7.71 4.39
CA ARG A 351 18.45 -8.85 4.45
C ARG A 351 17.96 -9.94 5.39
N LEU A 352 17.41 -9.56 6.54
CA LEU A 352 16.96 -10.50 7.56
C LEU A 352 15.69 -11.25 7.13
N ILE A 353 14.73 -10.56 6.47
CA ILE A 353 13.44 -11.16 6.14
C ILE A 353 13.45 -11.93 4.81
N THR A 354 14.35 -11.61 3.88
CA THR A 354 14.38 -12.19 2.52
C THR A 354 14.48 -13.71 2.50
N PRO A 355 15.33 -14.38 3.30
CA PRO A 355 15.42 -15.85 3.30
C PRO A 355 14.08 -16.51 3.65
N ALA A 356 13.35 -15.97 4.62
CA ALA A 356 12.03 -16.48 5.02
C ALA A 356 10.98 -16.27 3.91
N LEU A 357 10.97 -15.11 3.26
CA LEU A 357 10.08 -14.84 2.11
C LEU A 357 10.33 -15.82 0.96
N ILE A 358 11.59 -16.11 0.64
CA ILE A 358 11.95 -17.09 -0.39
C ILE A 358 11.51 -18.49 0.01
N GLY A 359 11.71 -18.87 1.28
CA GLY A 359 11.24 -20.16 1.82
C GLY A 359 9.72 -20.33 1.68
N LEU A 360 8.95 -19.30 2.01
CA LEU A 360 7.50 -19.30 1.87
C LEU A 360 7.06 -19.40 0.39
N TYR A 361 7.72 -18.69 -0.49
CA TYR A 361 7.47 -18.77 -1.93
C TYR A 361 7.71 -20.19 -2.48
N GLN A 362 8.81 -20.85 -2.08
CA GLN A 362 9.13 -22.20 -2.51
C GLN A 362 8.17 -23.25 -1.97
N ALA A 363 7.77 -23.12 -0.69
CA ALA A 363 6.79 -24.02 -0.08
C ALA A 363 5.44 -24.00 -0.82
N GLN A 364 5.08 -22.86 -1.39
CA GLN A 364 3.87 -22.74 -2.21
C GLN A 364 3.98 -23.47 -3.56
N GLY A 365 5.15 -23.44 -4.19
CA GLY A 365 5.39 -24.15 -5.46
C GLY A 365 5.26 -25.66 -5.34
N ASN A 366 5.59 -26.22 -4.18
CA ASN A 366 5.50 -27.66 -3.93
C ASN A 366 4.06 -28.16 -3.64
N LEU A 367 3.13 -27.26 -3.34
CA LEU A 367 1.73 -27.61 -3.10
C LEU A 367 0.90 -27.63 -4.40
N ASN A 368 1.42 -27.08 -5.49
CA ASN A 368 0.75 -26.97 -6.78
C ASN A 368 1.28 -27.98 -7.83
N ASN A 369 2.24 -28.84 -7.44
CA ASN A 369 2.74 -29.98 -8.21
C ASN A 369 2.25 -31.29 -7.57
#